data_0697c39577f6d3fc71302185f0e5ebd6
#
_entry.id   0697c39577f6d3fc71302185f0e5ebd6
#
_cell.length_a   1.000
_cell.length_b   1.000
_cell.length_c   1.000
_cell.angle_alpha   90.00
_cell.angle_beta   90.00
_cell.angle_gamma   90.00
#
_symmetry.space_group_name_H-M   'P 1'
#
loop_
_entity.id
_entity.type
_entity.pdbx_description
1 polymer ?
#
loop_
_entity_poly.entity_id
_entity_poly.type
_entity_poly.pdbx_seq_one_letter_code
_entity_poly.pdbx_strand_id
1 'polypeptide(L)'
;LNEKDIAADAAQACKEIEQGKLLVDSGRSLIEAGLQKTRSLAEEYVLRAKALMTDYAEPRRFELACHAYEQGIELTRANLSEEELAKSLFEYGCFLQTNKRYDLAEVRYRENLDICQRLAAISPYAYEPDLATTQNNLGLLYSDTQCYGESEEMYLSAVEIYQRLSVVDPRVYDPDLARTRNNLGNLYRDTQRYGESEEMYLSAVEIFREL
;
A
#
# COMPACT_ATOMS: atom_id res chain seq x y z
N LEU A 1 -17.17 -7.17 -17.59
CA LEU A 1 -17.47 -8.39 -16.82
C LEU A 1 -18.40 -8.03 -15.67
N ASN A 2 -19.43 -8.81 -15.42
CA ASN A 2 -20.32 -8.58 -14.30
C ASN A 2 -19.76 -9.27 -13.03
N GLU A 3 -20.26 -8.86 -11.87
CA GLU A 3 -19.77 -9.33 -10.56
C GLU A 3 -19.93 -10.85 -10.36
N LYS A 4 -20.98 -11.43 -10.95
CA LYS A 4 -21.23 -12.87 -10.89
C LYS A 4 -20.19 -13.67 -11.68
N ASP A 5 -19.73 -13.13 -12.82
CA ASP A 5 -18.74 -13.80 -13.66
C ASP A 5 -17.38 -13.80 -12.95
N ILE A 6 -16.98 -12.66 -12.36
CA ILE A 6 -15.74 -12.54 -11.58
C ILE A 6 -15.78 -13.47 -10.33
N ALA A 7 -16.90 -13.49 -9.61
CA ALA A 7 -17.05 -14.36 -8.44
C ALA A 7 -17.04 -15.86 -8.81
N ALA A 8 -17.65 -16.23 -9.91
CA ALA A 8 -17.64 -17.62 -10.41
C ALA A 8 -16.21 -18.05 -10.81
N ASP A 9 -15.48 -17.17 -11.50
CA ASP A 9 -14.09 -17.42 -11.88
C ASP A 9 -13.16 -17.49 -10.66
N ALA A 10 -13.38 -16.64 -9.64
CA ALA A 10 -12.66 -16.72 -8.37
C ALA A 10 -12.89 -18.05 -7.64
N ALA A 11 -14.15 -18.50 -7.55
CA ALA A 11 -14.49 -19.78 -6.94
C ALA A 11 -13.86 -20.97 -7.71
N GLN A 12 -13.81 -20.90 -9.03
CA GLN A 12 -13.14 -21.90 -9.85
C GLN A 12 -11.62 -21.93 -9.62
N ALA A 13 -10.96 -20.75 -9.54
CA ALA A 13 -9.54 -20.66 -9.25
C ALA A 13 -9.20 -21.25 -7.87
N CYS A 14 -10.01 -20.98 -6.85
CA CYS A 14 -9.84 -21.58 -5.51
C CYS A 14 -9.92 -23.10 -5.53
N LYS A 15 -10.87 -23.69 -6.28
CA LYS A 15 -10.98 -25.13 -6.44
C LYS A 15 -9.76 -25.74 -7.15
N GLU A 16 -9.26 -25.09 -8.16
CA GLU A 16 -8.06 -25.52 -8.90
C GLU A 16 -6.82 -25.53 -7.99
N ILE A 17 -6.67 -24.50 -7.13
CA ILE A 17 -5.62 -24.44 -6.12
C ILE A 17 -5.75 -25.59 -5.12
N GLU A 18 -6.94 -25.86 -4.61
CA GLU A 18 -7.19 -26.92 -3.65
C GLU A 18 -6.90 -28.31 -4.24
N GLN A 19 -7.35 -28.55 -5.47
CA GLN A 19 -7.04 -29.77 -6.20
C GLN A 19 -5.54 -29.92 -6.48
N GLY A 20 -4.84 -28.84 -6.84
CA GLY A 20 -3.40 -28.83 -7.03
C GLY A 20 -2.61 -29.15 -5.75
N LYS A 21 -3.10 -28.73 -4.57
CA LYS A 21 -2.50 -29.10 -3.27
C LYS A 21 -2.63 -30.58 -2.95
N LEU A 22 -3.64 -31.27 -3.46
CA LEU A 22 -3.90 -32.69 -3.23
C LEU A 22 -3.10 -33.62 -4.17
N LEU A 23 -2.54 -33.12 -5.24
CA LEU A 23 -1.83 -33.89 -6.27
C LEU A 23 -0.33 -33.56 -6.25
N VAL A 24 0.43 -34.16 -5.36
CA VAL A 24 1.82 -33.76 -5.02
C VAL A 24 2.81 -33.88 -6.20
N ASP A 25 2.66 -34.79 -7.16
CA ASP A 25 3.64 -35.02 -8.23
C ASP A 25 3.29 -34.44 -9.62
N SER A 26 2.01 -34.20 -9.89
CA SER A 26 1.55 -33.46 -11.12
C SER A 26 1.07 -32.05 -10.78
N GLY A 27 1.05 -31.68 -9.51
CA GLY A 27 0.32 -30.55 -8.97
C GLY A 27 1.00 -29.20 -9.13
N ARG A 28 2.33 -29.13 -9.30
CA ARG A 28 3.04 -27.83 -9.30
C ARG A 28 2.57 -26.89 -10.40
N SER A 29 2.39 -27.42 -11.61
CA SER A 29 1.89 -26.64 -12.76
C SER A 29 0.45 -26.19 -12.58
N LEU A 30 -0.41 -27.04 -12.00
CA LEU A 30 -1.81 -26.71 -11.70
C LEU A 30 -1.94 -25.67 -10.58
N ILE A 31 -1.12 -25.79 -9.54
CA ILE A 31 -1.06 -24.81 -8.46
C ILE A 31 -0.62 -23.46 -9.01
N GLU A 32 0.42 -23.41 -9.83
CA GLU A 32 0.93 -22.18 -10.42
C GLU A 32 -0.09 -21.51 -11.36
N ALA A 33 -0.78 -22.30 -12.17
CA ALA A 33 -1.88 -21.81 -13.01
C ALA A 33 -3.04 -21.26 -12.18
N GLY A 34 -3.41 -21.95 -11.08
CA GLY A 34 -4.44 -21.48 -10.15
C GLY A 34 -4.03 -20.16 -9.45
N LEU A 35 -2.79 -20.07 -8.99
CA LEU A 35 -2.25 -18.83 -8.38
C LEU A 35 -2.23 -17.67 -9.37
N GLN A 36 -1.79 -17.93 -10.61
CA GLN A 36 -1.78 -16.90 -11.66
C GLN A 36 -3.20 -16.41 -11.98
N LYS A 37 -4.17 -17.32 -12.06
CA LYS A 37 -5.57 -16.96 -12.24
C LYS A 37 -6.11 -16.13 -11.08
N THR A 38 -5.75 -16.48 -9.86
CA THR A 38 -6.13 -15.74 -8.65
C THR A 38 -5.57 -14.31 -8.68
N ARG A 39 -4.29 -14.13 -9.06
CA ARG A 39 -3.68 -12.81 -9.25
C ARG A 39 -4.44 -11.96 -10.27
N SER A 40 -4.69 -12.54 -11.43
CA SER A 40 -5.43 -11.87 -12.50
C SER A 40 -6.83 -11.42 -12.07
N LEU A 41 -7.54 -12.24 -11.29
CA LEU A 41 -8.86 -11.90 -10.76
C LEU A 41 -8.78 -10.80 -9.68
N ALA A 42 -7.79 -10.84 -8.80
CA ALA A 42 -7.59 -9.80 -7.80
C ALA A 42 -7.30 -8.44 -8.47
N GLU A 43 -6.45 -8.42 -9.50
CA GLU A 43 -6.18 -7.23 -10.30
C GLU A 43 -7.44 -6.72 -11.03
N GLU A 44 -8.28 -7.63 -11.53
CA GLU A 44 -9.54 -7.28 -12.19
C GLU A 44 -10.52 -6.60 -11.22
N TYR A 45 -10.59 -7.02 -9.96
CA TYR A 45 -11.38 -6.34 -8.93
C TYR A 45 -10.87 -4.91 -8.68
N VAL A 46 -9.56 -4.71 -8.62
CA VAL A 46 -8.96 -3.37 -8.48
C VAL A 46 -9.26 -2.49 -9.70
N LEU A 47 -9.12 -3.02 -10.91
CA LEU A 47 -9.45 -2.28 -12.13
C LEU A 47 -10.94 -1.92 -12.18
N ARG A 48 -11.82 -2.83 -11.75
CA ARG A 48 -13.25 -2.56 -11.64
C ARG A 48 -13.54 -1.46 -10.63
N ALA A 49 -12.89 -1.47 -9.46
CA ALA A 49 -13.06 -0.41 -8.48
C ALA A 49 -12.67 0.97 -9.06
N LYS A 50 -11.55 1.05 -9.76
CA LYS A 50 -11.10 2.27 -10.45
C LYS A 50 -12.09 2.72 -11.54
N ALA A 51 -12.60 1.79 -12.34
CA ALA A 51 -13.59 2.08 -13.39
C ALA A 51 -14.91 2.61 -12.81
N LEU A 52 -15.38 2.04 -11.71
CA LEU A 52 -16.60 2.50 -11.02
C LEU A 52 -16.50 3.97 -10.59
N MET A 53 -15.32 4.42 -10.16
CA MET A 53 -15.12 5.82 -9.76
C MET A 53 -15.22 6.81 -10.91
N THR A 54 -15.05 6.37 -12.16
CA THR A 54 -15.23 7.20 -13.36
C THR A 54 -16.67 7.23 -13.87
N ASP A 55 -17.54 6.36 -13.38
CA ASP A 55 -18.95 6.34 -13.73
C ASP A 55 -19.75 7.31 -12.86
N TYR A 56 -19.83 8.56 -13.31
CA TYR A 56 -20.55 9.62 -12.59
C TYR A 56 -22.09 9.44 -12.60
N ALA A 57 -22.61 8.53 -13.42
CA ALA A 57 -24.03 8.21 -13.44
C ALA A 57 -24.44 7.23 -12.33
N GLU A 58 -23.48 6.47 -11.75
CA GLU A 58 -23.73 5.53 -10.66
C GLU A 58 -23.65 6.25 -9.28
N PRO A 59 -24.77 6.49 -8.60
CA PRO A 59 -24.75 7.17 -7.29
C PRO A 59 -23.99 6.42 -6.19
N ARG A 60 -23.91 5.10 -6.29
CA ARG A 60 -23.26 4.22 -5.31
C ARG A 60 -21.84 3.82 -5.71
N ARG A 61 -21.24 4.53 -6.68
CA ARG A 61 -19.94 4.17 -7.24
C ARG A 61 -18.84 3.97 -6.19
N PHE A 62 -18.83 4.79 -5.14
CA PHE A 62 -17.84 4.67 -4.07
C PHE A 62 -18.03 3.38 -3.26
N GLU A 63 -19.26 3.07 -2.85
CA GLU A 63 -19.59 1.84 -2.11
C GLU A 63 -19.25 0.59 -2.93
N LEU A 64 -19.61 0.60 -4.22
CA LEU A 64 -19.31 -0.50 -5.14
C LEU A 64 -17.81 -0.65 -5.39
N ALA A 65 -17.06 0.46 -5.45
CA ALA A 65 -15.61 0.44 -5.56
C ALA A 65 -14.95 -0.13 -4.28
N CYS A 66 -15.40 0.28 -3.10
CA CYS A 66 -14.95 -0.31 -1.83
C CYS A 66 -15.21 -1.81 -1.79
N HIS A 67 -16.41 -2.24 -2.16
CA HIS A 67 -16.76 -3.66 -2.20
C HIS A 67 -15.85 -4.44 -3.17
N ALA A 68 -15.54 -3.89 -4.33
CA ALA A 68 -14.63 -4.52 -5.28
C ALA A 68 -13.20 -4.64 -4.69
N TYR A 69 -12.66 -3.60 -4.04
CA TYR A 69 -11.36 -3.70 -3.36
C TYR A 69 -11.35 -4.79 -2.28
N GLU A 70 -12.41 -4.86 -1.46
CA GLU A 70 -12.52 -5.87 -0.40
C GLU A 70 -12.56 -7.29 -0.96
N GLN A 71 -13.30 -7.52 -2.04
CA GLN A 71 -13.32 -8.82 -2.74
C GLN A 71 -11.92 -9.21 -3.25
N GLY A 72 -11.18 -8.28 -3.84
CA GLY A 72 -9.81 -8.51 -4.29
C GLY A 72 -8.87 -8.85 -3.13
N ILE A 73 -8.99 -8.14 -2.00
CA ILE A 73 -8.18 -8.37 -0.79
C ILE A 73 -8.51 -9.74 -0.16
N GLU A 74 -9.78 -10.12 -0.04
CA GLU A 74 -10.16 -11.44 0.48
C GLU A 74 -9.61 -12.57 -0.39
N LEU A 75 -9.69 -12.42 -1.70
CA LEU A 75 -9.13 -13.39 -2.65
C LEU A 75 -7.61 -13.51 -2.49
N THR A 76 -6.91 -12.38 -2.38
CA THR A 76 -5.47 -12.32 -2.16
C THR A 76 -5.09 -12.96 -0.82
N ARG A 77 -5.77 -12.59 0.25
CA ARG A 77 -5.53 -13.12 1.60
C ARG A 77 -5.68 -14.63 1.69
N ALA A 78 -6.65 -15.19 1.01
CA ALA A 78 -6.95 -16.61 1.04
C ALA A 78 -5.94 -17.47 0.26
N ASN A 79 -5.30 -16.92 -0.78
CA ASN A 79 -4.64 -17.72 -1.80
C ASN A 79 -3.23 -17.26 -2.18
N LEU A 80 -2.84 -16.04 -1.86
CA LEU A 80 -1.58 -15.45 -2.33
C LEU A 80 -0.61 -15.19 -1.16
N SER A 81 0.54 -14.58 -1.46
CA SER A 81 1.58 -14.29 -0.46
C SER A 81 1.23 -13.06 0.41
N GLU A 82 1.90 -12.94 1.57
CA GLU A 82 1.82 -11.73 2.40
C GLU A 82 2.30 -10.48 1.65
N GLU A 83 3.27 -10.60 0.75
CA GLU A 83 3.75 -9.50 -0.10
C GLU A 83 2.63 -8.98 -1.03
N GLU A 84 1.89 -9.88 -1.67
CA GLU A 84 0.79 -9.51 -2.56
C GLU A 84 -0.39 -8.93 -1.76
N LEU A 85 -0.63 -9.45 -0.56
CA LEU A 85 -1.64 -8.89 0.35
C LEU A 85 -1.24 -7.47 0.80
N ALA A 86 0.03 -7.25 1.14
CA ALA A 86 0.51 -5.92 1.51
C ALA A 86 0.29 -4.90 0.38
N LYS A 87 0.63 -5.26 -0.86
CA LYS A 87 0.40 -4.40 -2.04
C LYS A 87 -1.07 -4.04 -2.22
N SER A 88 -1.97 -5.02 -2.09
CA SER A 88 -3.41 -4.81 -2.22
C SER A 88 -3.98 -3.92 -1.11
N LEU A 89 -3.55 -4.12 0.13
CA LEU A 89 -3.95 -3.29 1.28
C LEU A 89 -3.45 -1.86 1.15
N PHE A 90 -2.21 -1.66 0.72
CA PHE A 90 -1.63 -0.35 0.48
C PHE A 90 -2.41 0.41 -0.59
N GLU A 91 -2.69 -0.23 -1.72
CA GLU A 91 -3.45 0.39 -2.81
C GLU A 91 -4.86 0.79 -2.39
N TYR A 92 -5.53 -0.07 -1.63
CA TYR A 92 -6.86 0.25 -1.08
C TYR A 92 -6.79 1.38 -0.04
N GLY A 93 -5.77 1.40 0.80
CA GLY A 93 -5.50 2.51 1.72
C GLY A 93 -5.37 3.85 1.00
N CYS A 94 -4.56 3.89 -0.07
CA CYS A 94 -4.41 5.08 -0.93
C CYS A 94 -5.74 5.53 -1.56
N PHE A 95 -6.53 4.58 -2.07
CA PHE A 95 -7.85 4.85 -2.62
C PHE A 95 -8.79 5.49 -1.58
N LEU A 96 -8.84 4.93 -0.38
CA LEU A 96 -9.67 5.42 0.73
C LEU A 96 -9.23 6.82 1.19
N GLN A 97 -7.92 7.05 1.36
CA GLN A 97 -7.37 8.35 1.74
C GLN A 97 -7.68 9.42 0.70
N THR A 98 -7.49 9.13 -0.60
CA THR A 98 -7.84 10.03 -1.70
C THR A 98 -9.31 10.42 -1.68
N ASN A 99 -10.18 9.51 -1.24
CA ASN A 99 -11.62 9.76 -1.09
C ASN A 99 -12.01 10.24 0.33
N LYS A 100 -11.02 10.68 1.14
CA LYS A 100 -11.20 11.24 2.49
C LYS A 100 -11.89 10.31 3.49
N ARG A 101 -11.76 9.00 3.27
CA ARG A 101 -12.24 7.98 4.21
C ARG A 101 -11.09 7.56 5.12
N TYR A 102 -10.62 8.53 5.90
CA TYR A 102 -9.42 8.40 6.73
C TYR A 102 -9.52 7.27 7.76
N ASP A 103 -10.70 7.08 8.34
CA ASP A 103 -11.02 5.99 9.27
C ASP A 103 -10.76 4.61 8.68
N LEU A 104 -11.23 4.38 7.47
CA LEU A 104 -11.03 3.12 6.75
C LEU A 104 -9.61 2.99 6.19
N ALA A 105 -9.03 4.09 5.71
CA ALA A 105 -7.65 4.12 5.20
C ALA A 105 -6.65 3.73 6.29
N GLU A 106 -6.82 4.26 7.52
CA GLU A 106 -5.98 3.93 8.66
C GLU A 106 -5.96 2.42 8.94
N VAL A 107 -7.14 1.78 8.95
CA VAL A 107 -7.25 0.33 9.18
C VAL A 107 -6.44 -0.44 8.12
N ARG A 108 -6.53 -0.07 6.85
CA ARG A 108 -5.80 -0.76 5.77
C ARG A 108 -4.30 -0.51 5.83
N TYR A 109 -3.88 0.73 6.09
CA TYR A 109 -2.47 1.05 6.24
C TYR A 109 -1.83 0.39 7.48
N ARG A 110 -2.54 0.29 8.61
CA ARG A 110 -2.03 -0.41 9.80
C ARG A 110 -1.85 -1.89 9.53
N GLU A 111 -2.81 -2.54 8.88
CA GLU A 111 -2.68 -3.94 8.48
C GLU A 111 -1.51 -4.15 7.51
N ASN A 112 -1.35 -3.25 6.54
CA ASN A 112 -0.21 -3.25 5.63
C ASN A 112 1.11 -3.05 6.40
N LEU A 113 1.17 -2.10 7.33
CA LEU A 113 2.33 -1.82 8.16
C LEU A 113 2.81 -3.06 8.92
N ASP A 114 1.88 -3.77 9.56
CA ASP A 114 2.19 -5.00 10.31
C ASP A 114 2.80 -6.08 9.40
N ILE A 115 2.30 -6.21 8.18
CA ILE A 115 2.87 -7.15 7.20
C ILE A 115 4.25 -6.70 6.75
N CYS A 116 4.42 -5.42 6.38
CA CYS A 116 5.70 -4.88 5.95
C CYS A 116 6.76 -4.98 7.04
N GLN A 117 6.42 -4.77 8.31
CA GLN A 117 7.33 -4.95 9.44
C GLN A 117 7.82 -6.41 9.56
N ARG A 118 6.91 -7.39 9.45
CA ARG A 118 7.30 -8.81 9.46
C ARG A 118 8.19 -9.18 8.29
N LEU A 119 7.86 -8.71 7.09
CA LEU A 119 8.64 -8.98 5.88
C LEU A 119 10.01 -8.30 5.95
N ALA A 120 10.09 -7.05 6.42
CA ALA A 120 11.35 -6.32 6.61
C ALA A 120 12.24 -6.98 7.67
N ALA A 121 11.68 -7.59 8.71
CA ALA A 121 12.44 -8.37 9.69
C ALA A 121 13.10 -9.62 9.08
N ILE A 122 12.51 -10.19 8.02
CA ILE A 122 13.05 -11.36 7.31
C ILE A 122 14.08 -10.93 6.25
N SER A 123 13.76 -9.90 5.47
CA SER A 123 14.60 -9.39 4.39
C SER A 123 14.54 -7.85 4.35
N PRO A 124 15.37 -7.16 5.17
CA PRO A 124 15.33 -5.71 5.28
C PRO A 124 15.49 -5.00 3.93
N TYR A 125 16.50 -5.37 3.16
CA TYR A 125 16.79 -4.73 1.87
C TYR A 125 15.63 -4.82 0.86
N ALA A 126 14.87 -5.92 0.90
CA ALA A 126 13.74 -6.12 -0.01
C ALA A 126 12.48 -5.36 0.40
N TYR A 127 12.22 -5.21 1.71
CA TYR A 127 10.92 -4.75 2.20
C TYR A 127 10.97 -3.47 3.05
N GLU A 128 12.13 -2.97 3.44
CA GLU A 128 12.24 -1.64 4.08
C GLU A 128 11.71 -0.49 3.21
N PRO A 129 11.88 -0.50 1.86
CA PRO A 129 11.27 0.53 1.01
C PRO A 129 9.74 0.59 1.14
N ASP A 130 9.08 -0.56 1.14
CA ASP A 130 7.61 -0.64 1.27
C ASP A 130 7.16 -0.24 2.69
N LEU A 131 7.93 -0.63 3.71
CA LEU A 131 7.71 -0.22 5.09
C LEU A 131 7.77 1.31 5.24
N ALA A 132 8.84 1.95 4.73
CA ALA A 132 9.00 3.39 4.79
C ALA A 132 7.91 4.13 4.00
N THR A 133 7.52 3.60 2.83
CA THR A 133 6.42 4.15 2.04
C THR A 133 5.10 4.12 2.83
N THR A 134 4.82 3.02 3.51
CA THR A 134 3.61 2.88 4.33
C THR A 134 3.62 3.84 5.52
N GLN A 135 4.75 3.96 6.20
CA GLN A 135 4.94 4.91 7.29
C GLN A 135 4.76 6.36 6.83
N ASN A 136 5.34 6.75 5.68
CA ASN A 136 5.13 8.08 5.11
C ASN A 136 3.64 8.36 4.82
N ASN A 137 2.90 7.39 4.30
CA ASN A 137 1.48 7.58 3.99
C ASN A 137 0.61 7.62 5.26
N LEU A 138 0.93 6.83 6.28
CA LEU A 138 0.32 6.95 7.60
C LEU A 138 0.63 8.31 8.23
N GLY A 139 1.87 8.79 8.12
CA GLY A 139 2.23 10.13 8.56
C GLY A 139 1.37 11.22 7.90
N LEU A 140 1.15 11.11 6.58
CA LEU A 140 0.28 12.04 5.86
C LEU A 140 -1.18 11.95 6.32
N LEU A 141 -1.71 10.73 6.49
CA LEU A 141 -3.06 10.50 6.99
C LEU A 141 -3.25 11.11 8.38
N TYR A 142 -2.31 10.90 9.29
CA TYR A 142 -2.35 11.46 10.64
C TYR A 142 -2.22 12.98 10.64
N SER A 143 -1.43 13.56 9.73
CA SER A 143 -1.38 15.00 9.53
C SER A 143 -2.73 15.55 9.06
N ASP A 144 -3.36 14.91 8.07
CA ASP A 144 -4.69 15.28 7.56
C ASP A 144 -5.79 15.20 8.63
N THR A 145 -5.64 14.29 9.60
CA THR A 145 -6.58 14.11 10.71
C THR A 145 -6.16 14.84 11.99
N GLN A 146 -5.10 15.65 11.93
CA GLN A 146 -4.55 16.44 13.05
C GLN A 146 -4.02 15.60 14.23
N CYS A 147 -3.72 14.33 14.01
CA CYS A 147 -3.02 13.46 14.94
C CYS A 147 -1.50 13.70 14.78
N TYR A 148 -1.05 14.90 15.16
CA TYR A 148 0.31 15.38 14.84
C TYR A 148 1.43 14.59 15.50
N GLY A 149 1.20 14.03 16.68
CA GLY A 149 2.20 13.20 17.38
C GLY A 149 2.46 11.90 16.63
N GLU A 150 1.40 11.20 16.25
CA GLU A 150 1.46 9.97 15.46
C GLU A 150 2.02 10.24 14.05
N SER A 151 1.67 11.39 13.46
CA SER A 151 2.21 11.82 12.19
C SER A 151 3.74 11.98 12.24
N GLU A 152 4.24 12.67 13.26
CA GLU A 152 5.67 12.87 13.46
C GLU A 152 6.42 11.55 13.62
N GLU A 153 5.90 10.64 14.46
CA GLU A 153 6.50 9.33 14.68
C GLU A 153 6.63 8.54 13.36
N MET A 154 5.58 8.53 12.57
CA MET A 154 5.57 7.81 11.29
C MET A 154 6.55 8.43 10.27
N TYR A 155 6.59 9.75 10.15
CA TYR A 155 7.54 10.41 9.25
C TYR A 155 8.99 10.22 9.67
N LEU A 156 9.31 10.33 10.96
CA LEU A 156 10.66 10.11 11.47
C LEU A 156 11.14 8.68 11.20
N SER A 157 10.27 7.69 11.43
CA SER A 157 10.58 6.29 11.13
C SER A 157 10.85 6.07 9.64
N ALA A 158 10.06 6.68 8.76
CA ALA A 158 10.27 6.60 7.31
C ALA A 158 11.57 7.29 6.88
N VAL A 159 11.88 8.48 7.43
CA VAL A 159 13.14 9.20 7.17
C VAL A 159 14.34 8.35 7.55
N GLU A 160 14.31 7.70 8.73
CA GLU A 160 15.41 6.84 9.17
C GLU A 160 15.69 5.70 8.18
N ILE A 161 14.64 5.05 7.70
CA ILE A 161 14.79 3.96 6.71
C ILE A 161 15.33 4.51 5.39
N TYR A 162 14.71 5.56 4.85
CA TYR A 162 15.15 6.12 3.57
C TYR A 162 16.58 6.69 3.63
N GLN A 163 17.02 7.24 4.76
CA GLN A 163 18.40 7.66 4.94
C GLN A 163 19.39 6.49 4.81
N ARG A 164 19.10 5.34 5.41
CA ARG A 164 19.94 4.14 5.28
C ARG A 164 19.96 3.62 3.85
N LEU A 165 18.80 3.58 3.20
CA LEU A 165 18.67 3.12 1.82
C LEU A 165 19.35 4.06 0.83
N SER A 166 19.28 5.37 1.02
CA SER A 166 19.92 6.41 0.22
C SER A 166 21.45 6.27 0.21
N VAL A 167 22.06 5.84 1.32
CA VAL A 167 23.50 5.55 1.35
C VAL A 167 23.89 4.43 0.37
N VAL A 168 22.98 3.46 0.13
CA VAL A 168 23.24 2.31 -0.75
C VAL A 168 22.94 2.66 -2.21
N ASP A 169 21.80 3.28 -2.47
CA ASP A 169 21.38 3.71 -3.80
C ASP A 169 20.69 5.09 -3.75
N PRO A 170 21.46 6.19 -3.81
CA PRO A 170 20.90 7.53 -3.75
C PRO A 170 19.88 7.81 -4.86
N ARG A 171 20.15 7.34 -6.10
CA ARG A 171 19.29 7.63 -7.24
C ARG A 171 17.88 7.06 -7.08
N VAL A 172 17.76 5.96 -6.36
CA VAL A 172 16.46 5.30 -6.11
C VAL A 172 15.75 5.93 -4.92
N TYR A 173 16.46 6.20 -3.81
CA TYR A 173 15.82 6.52 -2.53
C TYR A 173 15.87 7.98 -2.12
N ASP A 174 16.74 8.80 -2.69
CA ASP A 174 16.80 10.25 -2.42
C ASP A 174 15.50 10.98 -2.75
N PRO A 175 14.77 10.67 -3.83
CA PRO A 175 13.49 11.31 -4.09
C PRO A 175 12.47 11.06 -2.99
N ASP A 176 12.41 9.84 -2.45
CA ASP A 176 11.49 9.48 -1.38
C ASP A 176 11.92 10.07 -0.04
N LEU A 177 13.22 10.10 0.24
CA LEU A 177 13.77 10.78 1.42
C LEU A 177 13.44 12.27 1.41
N ALA A 178 13.68 12.95 0.29
CA ALA A 178 13.40 14.38 0.16
C ALA A 178 11.90 14.66 0.30
N ARG A 179 11.05 13.83 -0.31
CA ARG A 179 9.59 13.94 -0.18
C ARG A 179 9.15 13.76 1.27
N THR A 180 9.68 12.76 1.98
CA THR A 180 9.32 12.50 3.38
C THR A 180 9.77 13.63 4.30
N ARG A 181 10.97 14.18 4.10
CA ARG A 181 11.44 15.39 4.82
C ARG A 181 10.58 16.60 4.54
N ASN A 182 10.15 16.81 3.29
CA ASN A 182 9.23 17.88 2.95
C ASN A 182 7.88 17.73 3.67
N ASN A 183 7.35 16.51 3.77
CA ASN A 183 6.12 16.23 4.51
C ASN A 183 6.28 16.51 6.01
N LEU A 184 7.40 16.11 6.61
CA LEU A 184 7.73 16.42 8.00
C LEU A 184 7.90 17.93 8.21
N GLY A 185 8.51 18.65 7.26
CA GLY A 185 8.59 20.10 7.25
C GLY A 185 7.22 20.77 7.25
N ASN A 186 6.25 20.26 6.47
CA ASN A 186 4.87 20.71 6.47
C ASN A 186 4.22 20.50 7.85
N LEU A 187 4.40 19.33 8.46
CA LEU A 187 3.90 19.03 9.81
C LEU A 187 4.46 20.01 10.85
N TYR A 188 5.76 20.28 10.82
CA TYR A 188 6.40 21.23 11.74
C TYR A 188 5.90 22.66 11.53
N ARG A 189 5.67 23.08 10.28
CA ARG A 189 5.03 24.37 9.98
C ARG A 189 3.62 24.46 10.58
N ASP A 190 2.82 23.41 10.39
CA ASP A 190 1.42 23.39 10.83
C ASP A 190 1.31 23.32 12.37
N THR A 191 2.33 22.80 13.03
CA THR A 191 2.49 22.81 14.50
C THR A 191 3.29 24.02 15.02
N GLN A 192 3.60 25.01 14.17
CA GLN A 192 4.33 26.24 14.48
C GLN A 192 5.79 26.03 14.94
N ARG A 193 6.37 24.90 14.63
CA ARG A 193 7.78 24.58 14.88
C ARG A 193 8.64 25.02 13.71
N TYR A 194 8.69 26.34 13.47
CA TYR A 194 9.24 26.93 12.25
C TYR A 194 10.73 26.66 12.01
N GLY A 195 11.55 26.60 13.08
CA GLY A 195 12.97 26.28 12.95
C GLY A 195 13.20 24.86 12.43
N GLU A 196 12.47 23.90 12.97
CA GLU A 196 12.54 22.50 12.53
C GLU A 196 11.94 22.33 11.13
N SER A 197 10.89 23.08 10.81
CA SER A 197 10.32 23.12 9.46
C SER A 197 11.34 23.59 8.43
N GLU A 198 12.05 24.70 8.70
CA GLU A 198 13.08 25.23 7.82
C GLU A 198 14.21 24.22 7.60
N GLU A 199 14.69 23.56 8.65
CA GLU A 199 15.73 22.52 8.58
C GLU A 199 15.30 21.39 7.65
N MET A 200 14.07 20.89 7.80
CA MET A 200 13.56 19.81 6.95
C MET A 200 13.43 20.22 5.48
N TYR A 201 12.94 21.43 5.20
CA TYR A 201 12.85 21.92 3.84
C TYR A 201 14.23 22.15 3.19
N LEU A 202 15.18 22.73 3.92
CA LEU A 202 16.54 22.92 3.40
C LEU A 202 17.19 21.60 3.07
N SER A 203 17.09 20.63 3.95
CA SER A 203 17.60 19.28 3.75
C SER A 203 16.96 18.58 2.53
N ALA A 204 15.66 18.74 2.32
CA ALA A 204 14.97 18.21 1.13
C ALA A 204 15.48 18.89 -0.16
N VAL A 205 15.69 20.21 -0.14
CA VAL A 205 16.20 20.98 -1.29
C VAL A 205 17.65 20.58 -1.64
N GLU A 206 18.49 20.32 -0.64
CA GLU A 206 19.86 19.86 -0.87
C GLU A 206 19.87 18.53 -1.63
N ILE A 207 19.06 17.57 -1.23
CA ILE A 207 18.92 16.28 -1.91
C ILE A 207 18.50 16.49 -3.37
N PHE A 208 17.48 17.32 -3.63
CA PHE A 208 17.01 17.58 -5.00
C PHE A 208 18.01 18.32 -5.89
N ARG A 209 19.00 18.99 -5.33
CA ARG A 209 20.08 19.63 -6.11
C ARG A 209 21.17 18.63 -6.53
N GLU A 210 21.27 17.52 -5.83
CA GLU A 210 22.28 16.48 -6.10
C GLU A 210 21.77 15.39 -7.06
N LEU A 211 20.44 15.33 -7.30
CA LEU A 211 19.78 14.45 -8.28
C LEU A 211 19.87 15.02 -9.70
#